data_fb1195cbb38cf39006f8dd0306f867b4
#
_entry.id   fb1195cbb38cf39006f8dd0306f867b4
#
_cell.length_a   1.000
_cell.length_b   1.000
_cell.length_c   1.000
_cell.angle_alpha   90.00
_cell.angle_beta   90.00
_cell.angle_gamma   90.00
#
_symmetry.space_group_name_H-M   'P 1'
#
loop_
_entity.id
_entity.type
_entity.pdbx_description
1 polymer ?
#
loop_
_entity_poly.entity_id
_entity_poly.type
_entity_poly.pdbx_seq_one_letter_code
_entity_poly.pdbx_strand_id
1 'polypeptide(L)'
;MGYIILIVVANSNKTLSTIIGSTFLGKKNLSFSVVRYGNVLGSRGSVVPFFIKKRKEGILPITDPRMTRFNISLKDGVEMVLWALKNSKGGEIFVPKIQSYLITDMAKAISPSCKLVNVGIRPGEKIHEEMITGNDSLNTVDLGIYYAILPSSGPNSIKQYCKITNAKNVKDGFSYNSGTNPDFLSIENLRFLIKEQLDSSFEPV
;
A
#
# COMPACT_ATOMS: atom_id res chain seq x y z
N MET A 1 24.18 -1.86 -20.84
CA MET A 1 23.80 -2.08 -19.43
C MET A 1 22.94 -0.90 -19.01
N GLY A 2 21.64 -1.10 -18.80
CA GLY A 2 20.73 0.01 -18.41
C GLY A 2 20.78 0.20 -16.91
N TYR A 3 20.80 1.45 -16.44
CA TYR A 3 20.62 1.77 -15.04
C TYR A 3 19.12 1.78 -14.73
N ILE A 4 18.70 1.02 -13.72
CA ILE A 4 17.31 1.03 -13.23
C ILE A 4 17.29 1.95 -12.00
N ILE A 5 16.51 3.02 -12.06
CA ILE A 5 16.22 3.85 -10.89
C ILE A 5 14.83 3.50 -10.42
N LEU A 6 14.74 2.99 -9.20
CA LEU A 6 13.46 2.69 -8.55
C LEU A 6 13.10 3.84 -7.63
N ILE A 7 11.91 4.37 -7.80
CA ILE A 7 11.36 5.40 -6.92
C ILE A 7 10.29 4.77 -6.05
N VAL A 8 10.53 4.80 -4.76
CA VAL A 8 9.56 4.32 -3.76
C VAL A 8 8.65 5.47 -3.38
N VAL A 9 7.36 5.34 -3.66
CA VAL A 9 6.34 6.31 -3.24
C VAL A 9 5.45 5.63 -2.22
N ALA A 10 5.67 5.92 -0.94
CA ALA A 10 4.71 5.56 0.10
C ALA A 10 3.55 6.56 0.05
N ASN A 11 2.33 6.05 -0.01
CA ASN A 11 1.06 6.80 -0.04
C ASN A 11 0.79 7.71 -1.26
N SER A 12 -0.10 7.24 -2.09
CA SER A 12 -1.08 7.91 -2.98
C SER A 12 -0.76 9.26 -3.64
N ASN A 13 0.50 9.70 -3.79
CA ASN A 13 0.79 10.87 -4.62
C ASN A 13 0.92 10.44 -6.09
N LYS A 14 -0.25 10.18 -6.73
CA LYS A 14 -0.37 9.75 -8.13
C LYS A 14 0.41 10.63 -9.10
N THR A 15 0.43 11.94 -8.85
CA THR A 15 1.00 12.92 -9.75
C THR A 15 2.52 12.73 -9.93
N LEU A 16 3.23 12.45 -8.83
CA LEU A 16 4.68 12.31 -8.89
C LEU A 16 5.09 11.03 -9.65
N SER A 17 4.43 9.91 -9.39
CA SER A 17 4.72 8.63 -10.05
C SER A 17 4.41 8.68 -11.56
N THR A 18 3.33 9.36 -11.95
CA THR A 18 2.94 9.52 -13.36
C THR A 18 3.89 10.45 -14.11
N ILE A 19 4.28 11.57 -13.51
CA ILE A 19 5.20 12.54 -14.12
C ILE A 19 6.58 11.92 -14.31
N ILE A 20 7.10 11.22 -13.30
CA ILE A 20 8.42 10.59 -13.40
C ILE A 20 8.42 9.50 -14.48
N GLY A 21 7.40 8.62 -14.48
CA GLY A 21 7.26 7.58 -15.50
C GLY A 21 7.21 8.14 -16.91
N SER A 22 6.41 9.19 -17.15
CA SER A 22 6.25 9.79 -18.48
C SER A 22 7.45 10.64 -18.94
N THR A 23 8.14 11.32 -18.03
CA THR A 23 9.22 12.25 -18.37
C THR A 23 10.53 11.55 -18.77
N PHE A 24 10.76 10.34 -18.24
CA PHE A 24 12.02 9.62 -18.43
C PHE A 24 11.92 8.37 -19.28
N LEU A 25 10.71 7.98 -19.73
CA LEU A 25 10.50 6.91 -20.69
C LEU A 25 11.23 7.26 -22.01
N GLY A 26 12.16 6.38 -22.41
CA GLY A 26 12.84 6.48 -23.70
C GLY A 26 14.23 7.13 -23.69
N LYS A 27 14.77 7.56 -22.56
CA LYS A 27 16.21 7.89 -22.51
C LYS A 27 17.02 6.60 -22.59
N LYS A 28 17.91 6.51 -23.59
CA LYS A 28 18.79 5.36 -23.79
C LYS A 28 19.52 5.02 -22.48
N ASN A 29 19.45 3.77 -22.06
CA ASN A 29 20.10 3.19 -20.89
C ASN A 29 19.54 3.59 -19.50
N LEU A 30 18.30 4.14 -19.42
CA LEU A 30 17.69 4.49 -18.16
C LEU A 30 16.25 3.99 -18.12
N SER A 31 15.89 3.20 -17.10
CA SER A 31 14.53 2.72 -16.86
C SER A 31 14.06 3.19 -15.48
N PHE A 32 12.83 3.64 -15.41
CA PHE A 32 12.17 4.05 -14.18
C PHE A 32 10.97 3.15 -13.93
N SER A 33 10.81 2.70 -12.70
CA SER A 33 9.61 2.02 -12.22
C SER A 33 9.33 2.49 -10.80
N VAL A 34 8.08 2.42 -10.40
CA VAL A 34 7.62 2.91 -9.10
C VAL A 34 7.09 1.74 -8.28
N VAL A 35 7.36 1.74 -7.00
CA VAL A 35 6.71 0.86 -6.03
C VAL A 35 5.75 1.70 -5.20
N ARG A 36 4.47 1.33 -5.22
CA ARG A 36 3.42 1.97 -4.44
C ARG A 36 2.88 0.96 -3.44
N TYR A 37 3.00 1.28 -2.14
CA TYR A 37 2.45 0.44 -1.08
C TYR A 37 1.78 1.28 0.00
N GLY A 38 1.03 0.61 0.88
CA GLY A 38 0.29 1.23 1.98
C GLY A 38 1.19 1.64 3.15
N ASN A 39 0.57 1.78 4.32
CA ASN A 39 1.28 2.20 5.52
C ASN A 39 2.21 1.08 6.02
N VAL A 40 3.47 1.44 6.24
CA VAL A 40 4.41 0.53 6.90
C VAL A 40 4.10 0.49 8.39
N LEU A 41 3.84 -0.71 8.91
CA LEU A 41 3.51 -0.91 10.32
C LEU A 41 4.60 -0.31 11.22
N GLY A 42 4.19 0.51 12.19
CA GLY A 42 5.09 1.11 13.15
C GLY A 42 5.99 2.23 12.64
N SER A 43 5.81 2.69 11.40
CA SER A 43 6.56 3.84 10.88
C SER A 43 6.36 5.09 11.76
N ARG A 44 7.37 5.97 11.80
CA ARG A 44 7.32 7.20 12.60
C ARG A 44 6.10 8.05 12.22
N GLY A 45 5.32 8.49 13.22
CA GLY A 45 4.11 9.27 13.01
C GLY A 45 2.89 8.44 12.57
N SER A 46 3.02 7.12 12.43
CA SER A 46 1.88 6.26 12.13
C SER A 46 0.99 6.04 13.36
N VAL A 47 -0.20 5.51 13.11
CA VAL A 47 -1.25 5.33 14.12
C VAL A 47 -0.84 4.36 15.23
N VAL A 48 -0.04 3.34 14.95
CA VAL A 48 0.32 2.31 15.94
C VAL A 48 1.18 2.87 17.05
N PRO A 49 2.34 3.50 16.80
CA PRO A 49 3.12 4.17 17.87
C PRO A 49 2.32 5.25 18.60
N PHE A 50 1.46 5.96 17.89
CA PHE A 50 0.59 6.97 18.48
C PHE A 50 -0.39 6.35 19.49
N PHE A 51 -1.10 5.27 19.13
CA PHE A 51 -2.03 4.58 20.02
C PHE A 51 -1.32 3.92 21.21
N ILE A 52 -0.16 3.29 20.99
CA ILE A 52 0.64 2.72 22.07
C ILE A 52 1.02 3.79 23.12
N LYS A 53 1.39 4.98 22.68
CA LYS A 53 1.69 6.10 23.55
C LYS A 53 0.44 6.61 24.27
N LYS A 54 -0.67 6.74 23.55
CA LYS A 54 -1.93 7.34 24.05
C LYS A 54 -2.74 6.42 24.94
N ARG A 55 -2.60 5.09 24.86
CA ARG A 55 -3.39 4.14 25.65
C ARG A 55 -3.34 4.37 27.16
N LYS A 56 -2.24 4.97 27.66
CA LYS A 56 -2.07 5.31 29.08
C LYS A 56 -3.09 6.34 29.59
N GLU A 57 -3.71 7.10 28.69
CA GLU A 57 -4.72 8.11 29.02
C GLU A 57 -6.14 7.53 29.10
N GLY A 58 -6.31 6.22 28.80
CA GLY A 58 -7.62 5.55 28.81
C GLY A 58 -8.54 5.93 27.63
N ILE A 59 -8.05 6.77 26.70
CA ILE A 59 -8.80 7.27 25.55
C ILE A 59 -7.94 7.19 24.29
N LEU A 60 -8.49 6.61 23.21
CA LEU A 60 -7.87 6.60 21.89
C LEU A 60 -8.70 7.43 20.92
N PRO A 61 -8.15 8.53 20.39
CA PRO A 61 -8.83 9.32 19.36
C PRO A 61 -8.78 8.58 18.02
N ILE A 62 -9.93 8.38 17.41
CA ILE A 62 -10.08 7.85 16.05
C ILE A 62 -10.68 8.92 15.14
N THR A 63 -10.22 8.97 13.91
CA THR A 63 -10.66 9.98 12.94
C THR A 63 -12.07 9.68 12.42
N ASP A 64 -12.33 8.42 12.05
CA ASP A 64 -13.64 7.91 11.63
C ASP A 64 -13.67 6.39 11.86
N PRO A 65 -14.72 5.83 12.46
CA PRO A 65 -14.81 4.39 12.73
C PRO A 65 -14.84 3.51 11.48
N ARG A 66 -15.18 4.06 10.32
CA ARG A 66 -15.19 3.36 9.03
C ARG A 66 -13.83 3.32 8.35
N MET A 67 -12.85 4.06 8.90
CA MET A 67 -11.55 4.24 8.27
C MET A 67 -10.78 2.93 8.19
N THR A 68 -10.29 2.64 6.99
CA THR A 68 -9.44 1.48 6.72
C THR A 68 -8.08 1.90 6.18
N ARG A 69 -7.08 1.06 6.40
CA ARG A 69 -5.73 1.25 5.88
C ARG A 69 -5.19 -0.07 5.35
N PHE A 70 -4.32 0.01 4.37
CA PHE A 70 -3.48 -1.13 4.00
C PHE A 70 -2.32 -1.27 4.97
N ASN A 71 -1.90 -2.51 5.21
CA ASN A 71 -0.78 -2.83 6.08
C ASN A 71 0.32 -3.56 5.31
N ILE A 72 1.55 -3.08 5.47
CA ILE A 72 2.73 -3.78 4.96
C ILE A 72 3.83 -3.78 6.03
N SER A 73 4.59 -4.86 6.14
CA SER A 73 5.78 -4.89 6.97
C SER A 73 6.94 -4.15 6.29
N LEU A 74 7.92 -3.70 7.07
CA LEU A 74 9.15 -3.15 6.49
C LEU A 74 9.87 -4.19 5.63
N LYS A 75 9.90 -5.45 6.07
CA LYS A 75 10.50 -6.56 5.35
C LYS A 75 9.84 -6.75 3.98
N ASP A 76 8.51 -6.85 3.93
CA ASP A 76 7.77 -7.04 2.67
C ASP A 76 7.96 -5.84 1.72
N GLY A 77 8.02 -4.62 2.27
CA GLY A 77 8.33 -3.43 1.50
C GLY A 77 9.70 -3.48 0.85
N VAL A 78 10.73 -3.91 1.59
CA VAL A 78 12.09 -4.11 1.07
C VAL A 78 12.14 -5.22 0.02
N GLU A 79 11.52 -6.36 0.30
CA GLU A 79 11.45 -7.50 -0.64
C GLU A 79 10.77 -7.09 -1.95
N MET A 80 9.69 -6.30 -1.87
CA MET A 80 9.02 -5.77 -3.05
C MET A 80 9.93 -4.85 -3.88
N VAL A 81 10.73 -3.99 -3.23
CA VAL A 81 11.69 -3.12 -3.91
C VAL A 81 12.75 -3.95 -4.64
N LEU A 82 13.32 -4.96 -3.97
CA LEU A 82 14.31 -5.86 -4.57
C LEU A 82 13.71 -6.67 -5.73
N TRP A 83 12.48 -7.15 -5.58
CA TRP A 83 11.76 -7.83 -6.64
C TRP A 83 11.53 -6.91 -7.85
N ALA A 84 11.07 -5.67 -7.61
CA ALA A 84 10.84 -4.70 -8.68
C ALA A 84 12.13 -4.34 -9.43
N LEU A 85 13.26 -4.16 -8.74
CA LEU A 85 14.57 -3.96 -9.36
C LEU A 85 14.95 -5.09 -10.33
N LYS A 86 14.65 -6.33 -9.97
CA LYS A 86 14.96 -7.51 -10.78
C LYS A 86 14.02 -7.70 -11.97
N ASN A 87 12.75 -7.34 -11.82
CA ASN A 87 11.68 -7.71 -12.75
C ASN A 87 11.16 -6.57 -13.62
N SER A 88 11.45 -5.29 -13.27
CA SER A 88 10.94 -4.13 -14.01
C SER A 88 11.45 -4.10 -15.46
N LYS A 89 10.59 -3.59 -16.33
CA LYS A 89 10.90 -3.34 -17.77
C LYS A 89 10.98 -1.84 -18.06
N GLY A 90 10.51 -1.01 -17.14
CA GLY A 90 10.48 0.45 -17.20
C GLY A 90 9.08 1.02 -17.42
N GLY A 91 8.71 1.98 -16.58
CA GLY A 91 7.43 2.68 -16.61
C GLY A 91 6.32 2.06 -15.77
N GLU A 92 6.55 0.89 -15.16
CA GLU A 92 5.54 0.26 -14.32
C GLU A 92 5.39 0.95 -12.97
N ILE A 93 4.17 0.91 -12.44
CA ILE A 93 3.90 1.16 -11.03
C ILE A 93 3.47 -0.18 -10.41
N PHE A 94 4.34 -0.78 -9.63
CA PHE A 94 4.05 -2.02 -8.93
C PHE A 94 3.26 -1.74 -7.64
N VAL A 95 2.23 -2.56 -7.40
CA VAL A 95 1.34 -2.45 -6.24
C VAL A 95 1.24 -3.83 -5.58
N PRO A 96 1.56 -3.96 -4.28
CA PRO A 96 1.47 -5.24 -3.59
C PRO A 96 0.03 -5.62 -3.28
N LYS A 97 -0.26 -6.91 -3.29
CA LYS A 97 -1.48 -7.47 -2.72
C LYS A 97 -1.26 -7.66 -1.22
N ILE A 98 -1.80 -6.77 -0.42
CA ILE A 98 -1.58 -6.72 1.03
C ILE A 98 -2.90 -6.59 1.77
N GLN A 99 -2.87 -6.96 3.04
CA GLN A 99 -4.04 -6.96 3.90
C GLN A 99 -4.44 -5.55 4.32
N SER A 100 -5.73 -5.39 4.61
CA SER A 100 -6.31 -4.17 5.18
C SER A 100 -6.64 -4.36 6.65
N TYR A 101 -6.84 -3.27 7.36
CA TYR A 101 -7.40 -3.26 8.71
C TYR A 101 -8.32 -2.07 8.93
N LEU A 102 -9.29 -2.23 9.84
CA LEU A 102 -10.09 -1.14 10.38
C LEU A 102 -9.29 -0.41 11.46
N ILE A 103 -9.37 0.91 11.47
CA ILE A 103 -8.71 1.72 12.50
C ILE A 103 -9.22 1.41 13.90
N THR A 104 -10.50 1.06 14.02
CA THR A 104 -11.12 0.63 15.28
C THR A 104 -10.57 -0.70 15.77
N ASP A 105 -10.28 -1.63 14.87
CA ASP A 105 -9.70 -2.93 15.24
C ASP A 105 -8.24 -2.79 15.65
N MET A 106 -7.48 -1.91 15.00
CA MET A 106 -6.14 -1.55 15.45
C MET A 106 -6.17 -0.93 16.84
N ALA A 107 -7.10 -0.03 17.11
CA ALA A 107 -7.26 0.56 18.44
C ALA A 107 -7.59 -0.50 19.51
N LYS A 108 -8.52 -1.42 19.23
CA LYS A 108 -8.89 -2.55 20.10
C LYS A 108 -7.76 -3.57 20.25
N ALA A 109 -6.94 -3.77 19.21
CA ALA A 109 -5.77 -4.63 19.28
C ALA A 109 -4.75 -4.08 20.29
N ILE A 110 -4.57 -2.76 20.32
CA ILE A 110 -3.60 -2.10 21.20
C ILE A 110 -4.16 -1.93 22.63
N SER A 111 -5.41 -1.52 22.76
CA SER A 111 -6.03 -1.29 24.06
C SER A 111 -7.54 -1.52 24.01
N PRO A 112 -8.00 -2.74 24.32
CA PRO A 112 -9.41 -3.06 24.37
C PRO A 112 -10.16 -2.30 25.49
N SER A 113 -9.47 -1.86 26.53
CA SER A 113 -10.06 -1.13 27.66
C SER A 113 -10.25 0.37 27.39
N CYS A 114 -9.54 0.94 26.40
CA CYS A 114 -9.65 2.36 26.10
C CYS A 114 -10.97 2.73 25.45
N LYS A 115 -11.52 3.88 25.85
CA LYS A 115 -12.65 4.50 25.17
C LYS A 115 -12.21 5.07 23.83
N LEU A 116 -12.88 4.70 22.72
CA LEU A 116 -12.65 5.29 21.41
C LEU A 116 -13.45 6.60 21.29
N VAL A 117 -12.77 7.68 20.93
CA VAL A 117 -13.40 9.00 20.73
C VAL A 117 -13.20 9.41 19.27
N ASN A 118 -14.31 9.67 18.59
CA ASN A 118 -14.28 10.17 17.22
C ASN A 118 -13.92 11.67 17.24
N VAL A 119 -12.79 12.01 16.61
CA VAL A 119 -12.28 13.40 16.53
C VAL A 119 -12.57 14.07 15.18
N GLY A 120 -13.18 13.34 14.24
CA GLY A 120 -13.48 13.81 12.91
C GLY A 120 -12.33 13.70 11.91
N ILE A 121 -12.67 13.74 10.62
CA ILE A 121 -11.74 13.62 9.50
C ILE A 121 -11.02 14.97 9.32
N ARG A 122 -9.70 14.94 9.15
CA ARG A 122 -8.90 16.13 8.85
C ARG A 122 -8.96 16.46 7.36
N PRO A 123 -8.78 17.73 6.96
CA PRO A 123 -8.65 18.07 5.55
C PRO A 123 -7.57 17.23 4.85
N GLY A 124 -7.93 16.60 3.72
CA GLY A 124 -7.03 15.75 2.95
C GLY A 124 -6.93 14.29 3.41
N GLU A 125 -7.49 13.92 4.56
CA GLU A 125 -7.60 12.51 4.96
C GLU A 125 -8.70 11.79 4.17
N LYS A 126 -8.44 10.50 3.86
CA LYS A 126 -9.39 9.62 3.19
C LYS A 126 -9.90 8.57 4.17
N ILE A 127 -11.18 8.22 4.06
CA ILE A 127 -11.75 7.09 4.84
C ILE A 127 -11.05 5.79 4.43
N HIS A 128 -10.91 5.56 3.12
CA HIS A 128 -10.22 4.40 2.56
C HIS A 128 -9.05 4.83 1.71
N GLU A 129 -8.00 4.02 1.71
CA GLU A 129 -6.87 4.19 0.79
C GLU A 129 -7.13 3.45 -0.51
N GLU A 130 -6.72 4.04 -1.62
CA GLU A 130 -6.88 3.45 -2.94
C GLU A 130 -5.52 3.42 -3.64
N MET A 131 -5.03 2.22 -3.92
CA MET A 131 -3.75 2.02 -4.61
C MET A 131 -3.91 1.86 -6.12
N ILE A 132 -5.05 1.34 -6.59
CA ILE A 132 -5.39 1.26 -8.01
C ILE A 132 -6.80 1.79 -8.15
N THR A 133 -6.98 2.82 -9.00
CA THR A 133 -8.32 3.35 -9.27
C THR A 133 -8.97 2.62 -10.43
N GLY A 134 -10.30 2.73 -10.55
CA GLY A 134 -11.03 2.20 -11.70
C GLY A 134 -10.47 2.69 -13.06
N ASN A 135 -9.99 3.93 -13.13
CA ASN A 135 -9.38 4.47 -14.34
C ASN A 135 -8.01 3.84 -14.67
N ASP A 136 -7.28 3.36 -13.65
CA ASP A 136 -6.00 2.67 -13.85
C ASP A 136 -6.21 1.24 -14.38
N SER A 137 -7.42 0.68 -14.24
CA SER A 137 -7.73 -0.72 -14.55
C SER A 137 -7.39 -1.11 -15.98
N LEU A 138 -7.63 -0.20 -16.93
CA LEU A 138 -7.35 -0.43 -18.37
C LEU A 138 -5.86 -0.71 -18.63
N ASN A 139 -4.97 -0.23 -17.77
CA ASN A 139 -3.52 -0.42 -17.88
C ASN A 139 -2.97 -1.31 -16.76
N THR A 140 -3.83 -1.97 -15.98
CA THR A 140 -3.41 -2.78 -14.84
C THR A 140 -3.40 -4.26 -15.20
N VAL A 141 -2.33 -4.94 -14.81
CA VAL A 141 -2.18 -6.38 -14.94
C VAL A 141 -1.89 -7.01 -13.57
N ASP A 142 -2.31 -8.25 -13.44
CA ASP A 142 -2.09 -9.12 -12.29
C ASP A 142 -0.89 -10.02 -12.54
N LEU A 143 0.16 -9.86 -11.73
CA LEU A 143 1.40 -10.66 -11.76
C LEU A 143 1.39 -11.81 -10.73
N GLY A 144 0.27 -12.07 -10.09
CA GLY A 144 0.13 -13.04 -8.99
C GLY A 144 0.29 -12.39 -7.63
N ILE A 145 1.49 -12.13 -7.18
CA ILE A 145 1.77 -11.49 -5.87
C ILE A 145 1.70 -9.96 -5.90
N TYR A 146 1.82 -9.36 -7.08
CA TYR A 146 1.74 -7.92 -7.30
C TYR A 146 0.77 -7.58 -8.42
N TYR A 147 0.24 -6.38 -8.42
CA TYR A 147 -0.29 -5.73 -9.62
C TYR A 147 0.78 -4.84 -10.24
N ALA A 148 0.69 -4.62 -11.55
CA ALA A 148 1.46 -3.60 -12.24
C ALA A 148 0.53 -2.71 -13.04
N ILE A 149 0.60 -1.39 -12.81
CA ILE A 149 -0.02 -0.39 -13.66
C ILE A 149 1.01 -0.03 -14.71
N LEU A 150 0.70 -0.30 -15.97
CA LEU A 150 1.59 -0.08 -17.10
C LEU A 150 1.44 1.36 -17.63
N PRO A 151 2.47 1.92 -18.28
CA PRO A 151 2.34 3.20 -18.97
C PRO A 151 1.34 3.11 -20.13
N SER A 152 0.66 4.22 -20.40
CA SER A 152 -0.36 4.32 -21.46
C SER A 152 0.28 4.33 -22.86
N SER A 153 0.82 3.21 -23.27
CA SER A 153 1.50 3.04 -24.59
C SER A 153 0.67 2.25 -25.61
N GLY A 154 -0.63 2.06 -25.31
CA GLY A 154 -1.59 1.41 -26.16
C GLY A 154 -1.77 -0.11 -25.94
N PRO A 155 -2.84 -0.70 -26.47
CA PRO A 155 -3.27 -2.07 -26.14
C PRO A 155 -2.28 -3.16 -26.57
N ASN A 156 -1.43 -2.90 -27.56
CA ASN A 156 -0.42 -3.87 -28.01
C ASN A 156 0.71 -4.02 -26.99
N SER A 157 1.05 -2.98 -26.23
CA SER A 157 2.08 -3.03 -25.20
C SER A 157 1.63 -3.89 -24.01
N ILE A 158 0.35 -3.82 -23.63
CA ILE A 158 -0.21 -4.64 -22.55
C ILE A 158 -0.19 -6.12 -22.94
N LYS A 159 -0.64 -6.46 -24.14
CA LYS A 159 -0.60 -7.83 -24.67
C LYS A 159 0.81 -8.40 -24.70
N GLN A 160 1.78 -7.60 -25.15
CA GLN A 160 3.18 -7.99 -25.17
C GLN A 160 3.74 -8.18 -23.76
N TYR A 161 3.42 -7.27 -22.83
CA TYR A 161 3.82 -7.37 -21.45
C TYR A 161 3.26 -8.65 -20.78
N CYS A 162 1.97 -8.92 -20.96
CA CYS A 162 1.34 -10.15 -20.46
C CYS A 162 2.00 -11.41 -21.03
N LYS A 163 2.36 -11.42 -22.33
CA LYS A 163 3.03 -12.55 -22.95
C LYS A 163 4.43 -12.82 -22.33
N ILE A 164 5.18 -11.75 -22.03
CA ILE A 164 6.54 -11.86 -21.49
C ILE A 164 6.52 -12.23 -19.99
N THR A 165 5.55 -11.72 -19.24
CA THR A 165 5.49 -11.86 -17.77
C THR A 165 4.51 -12.93 -17.29
N ASN A 166 3.72 -13.53 -18.19
CA ASN A 166 2.59 -14.41 -17.88
C ASN A 166 1.52 -13.74 -17.00
N ALA A 167 1.43 -12.41 -17.06
CA ALA A 167 0.45 -11.62 -16.33
C ALA A 167 -0.95 -11.75 -16.94
N LYS A 168 -1.97 -11.45 -16.16
CA LYS A 168 -3.38 -11.41 -16.61
C LYS A 168 -3.92 -10.00 -16.49
N ASN A 169 -4.76 -9.58 -17.43
CA ASN A 169 -5.49 -8.32 -17.30
C ASN A 169 -6.45 -8.40 -16.11
N VAL A 170 -6.56 -7.31 -15.36
CA VAL A 170 -7.66 -7.14 -14.40
C VAL A 170 -8.97 -6.82 -15.13
N LYS A 171 -10.11 -6.90 -14.46
CA LYS A 171 -11.42 -6.52 -15.03
C LYS A 171 -11.47 -5.00 -15.24
N ASP A 172 -12.20 -4.58 -16.28
CA ASP A 172 -12.49 -3.16 -16.47
C ASP A 172 -13.21 -2.60 -15.24
N GLY A 173 -12.80 -1.41 -14.82
CA GLY A 173 -13.30 -0.78 -13.60
C GLY A 173 -12.76 -1.37 -12.30
N PHE A 174 -11.81 -2.31 -12.36
CA PHE A 174 -11.17 -2.83 -11.16
C PHE A 174 -10.53 -1.70 -10.35
N SER A 175 -10.82 -1.68 -9.05
CA SER A 175 -10.13 -0.80 -8.09
C SER A 175 -9.54 -1.63 -6.96
N TYR A 176 -8.39 -1.21 -6.46
CA TYR A 176 -7.77 -1.81 -5.28
C TYR A 176 -7.77 -0.81 -4.14
N ASN A 177 -8.74 -0.98 -3.26
CA ASN A 177 -9.13 -0.05 -2.21
C ASN A 177 -9.16 -0.78 -0.86
N SER A 178 -8.64 -0.14 0.20
CA SER A 178 -8.55 -0.74 1.52
C SER A 178 -9.91 -1.04 2.17
N GLY A 179 -10.98 -0.33 1.76
CA GLY A 179 -12.33 -0.57 2.29
C GLY A 179 -13.07 -1.74 1.64
N THR A 180 -12.69 -2.10 0.40
CA THR A 180 -13.30 -3.20 -0.37
C THR A 180 -12.36 -4.39 -0.56
N ASN A 181 -11.16 -4.33 0.03
CA ASN A 181 -10.21 -5.45 0.01
C ASN A 181 -10.83 -6.67 0.70
N PRO A 182 -10.83 -7.87 0.09
CA PRO A 182 -11.37 -9.06 0.72
C PRO A 182 -10.53 -9.60 1.88
N ASP A 183 -9.28 -9.16 2.01
CA ASP A 183 -8.32 -9.67 2.99
C ASP A 183 -8.10 -8.64 4.10
N PHE A 184 -8.76 -8.87 5.24
CA PHE A 184 -8.67 -8.04 6.44
C PHE A 184 -7.95 -8.75 7.58
N LEU A 185 -7.08 -8.00 8.27
CA LEU A 185 -6.43 -8.43 9.49
C LEU A 185 -7.43 -8.45 10.66
N SER A 186 -7.48 -9.56 11.38
CA SER A 186 -8.20 -9.66 12.65
C SER A 186 -7.46 -8.92 13.77
N ILE A 187 -8.14 -8.68 14.89
CA ILE A 187 -7.53 -8.09 16.09
C ILE A 187 -6.35 -8.94 16.57
N GLU A 188 -6.47 -10.26 16.54
CA GLU A 188 -5.42 -11.21 16.93
C GLU A 188 -4.22 -11.10 16.02
N ASN A 189 -4.45 -11.06 14.71
CA ASN A 189 -3.37 -10.88 13.72
C ASN A 189 -2.66 -9.54 13.89
N LEU A 190 -3.40 -8.47 14.17
CA LEU A 190 -2.82 -7.16 14.46
C LEU A 190 -1.93 -7.19 15.72
N ARG A 191 -2.36 -7.85 16.80
CA ARG A 191 -1.55 -8.05 18.02
C ARG A 191 -0.27 -8.83 17.72
N PHE A 192 -0.42 -9.92 16.98
CA PHE A 192 0.73 -10.74 16.56
C PHE A 192 1.75 -9.90 15.78
N LEU A 193 1.31 -9.14 14.78
CA LEU A 193 2.18 -8.29 13.97
C LEU A 193 2.86 -7.18 14.80
N ILE A 194 2.15 -6.57 15.74
CA ILE A 194 2.74 -5.57 16.64
C ILE A 194 3.84 -6.21 17.49
N LYS A 195 3.57 -7.38 18.06
CA LYS A 195 4.54 -8.11 18.89
C LYS A 195 5.76 -8.57 18.11
N GLU A 196 5.55 -9.07 16.89
CA GLU A 196 6.62 -9.58 16.06
C GLU A 196 7.51 -8.48 15.48
N GLN A 197 6.91 -7.36 15.03
CA GLN A 197 7.59 -6.38 14.19
C GLN A 197 7.98 -5.09 14.92
N LEU A 198 7.36 -4.77 16.06
CA LEU A 198 7.57 -3.50 16.75
C LEU A 198 8.09 -3.67 18.16
N ASP A 199 7.46 -4.52 18.95
CA ASP A 199 7.78 -4.66 20.37
C ASP A 199 7.44 -6.07 20.85
N SER A 200 8.47 -6.91 20.99
CA SER A 200 8.31 -8.29 21.42
C SER A 200 7.70 -8.41 22.85
N SER A 201 7.76 -7.35 23.63
CA SER A 201 7.16 -7.24 24.97
C SER A 201 5.74 -6.67 24.94
N PHE A 202 5.19 -6.36 23.77
CA PHE A 202 3.87 -5.77 23.63
C PHE A 202 2.79 -6.66 24.25
N GLU A 203 2.00 -6.06 25.15
CA GLU A 203 0.76 -6.63 25.66
C GLU A 203 -0.38 -5.61 25.53
N PRO A 204 -1.59 -6.06 25.12
CA PRO A 204 -2.76 -5.19 25.07
C PRO A 204 -3.18 -4.80 26.48
N VAL A 205 -3.69 -3.59 26.66
CA VAL A 205 -4.11 -3.03 27.96
C VAL A 205 -5.57 -2.63 27.92
#